data_62d2efa5e87472f591dea3ee070c2724
#
_entry.id   62d2efa5e87472f591dea3ee070c2724
#
_cell.length_a   1.000
_cell.length_b   1.000
_cell.length_c   1.000
_cell.angle_alpha   90.00
_cell.angle_beta   90.00
_cell.angle_gamma   90.00
#
_symmetry.space_group_name_H-M   'P 1'
#
loop_
_entity.id
_entity.type
_entity.pdbx_description
1 polymer ?
#
loop_
_entity_poly.entity_id
_entity_poly.type
_entity_poly.pdbx_seq_one_letter_code
_entity_poly.pdbx_strand_id
1 'polypeptide(L)' 'MSHYTVQYLDQSQHHQSICEYAEDAFAARTQAVQDVPYLHDHPNKIDSIMSEGSLFSSVR' A
#
# COMPACT_ATOMS: atom_id res chain seq x y z
N MET A 1 -8.84 -10.39 7.39
CA MET A 1 -7.81 -9.70 6.60
C MET A 1 -8.43 -9.03 5.40
N SER A 2 -7.86 -7.96 4.95
CA SER A 2 -8.42 -7.16 3.86
C SER A 2 -7.35 -6.85 2.83
N HIS A 3 -7.81 -6.52 1.64
CA HIS A 3 -6.91 -6.04 0.59
C HIS A 3 -6.69 -4.54 0.76
N TYR A 4 -5.46 -4.13 0.61
CA TYR A 4 -5.08 -2.72 0.68
C TYR A 4 -4.33 -2.34 -0.58
N THR A 5 -4.59 -1.14 -1.08
CA THR A 5 -3.81 -0.57 -2.17
C THR A 5 -2.84 0.43 -1.59
N VAL A 6 -1.56 0.16 -1.75
CA VAL A 6 -0.50 1.03 -1.25
C VAL A 6 0.04 1.82 -2.43
N GLN A 7 -0.12 3.15 -2.36
CA GLN A 7 0.36 4.04 -3.41
C GLN A 7 1.66 4.69 -2.96
N TYR A 8 2.63 4.72 -3.86
CA TYR A 8 3.94 5.26 -3.54
C TYR A 8 4.58 5.91 -4.76
N LEU A 9 5.64 6.69 -4.52
CA LEU A 9 6.45 7.25 -5.59
C LEU A 9 7.67 6.35 -5.79
N ASP A 10 7.93 5.99 -7.04
CA ASP A 10 9.10 5.18 -7.35
C ASP A 10 10.33 6.06 -7.52
N GLN A 11 11.44 5.43 -7.87
CA GLN A 11 12.71 6.14 -7.99
C GLN A 11 12.72 7.16 -9.13
N SER A 12 11.82 7.00 -10.09
CA SER A 12 11.64 7.94 -11.20
C SER A 12 10.58 9.00 -10.92
N GLN A 13 10.07 9.07 -9.69
CA GLN A 13 9.04 10.02 -9.27
C GLN A 13 7.69 9.74 -9.93
N HIS A 14 7.45 8.51 -10.36
CA HIS A 14 6.17 8.11 -10.91
C HIS A 14 5.31 7.49 -9.83
N HIS A 15 4.01 7.73 -9.89
CA HIS A 15 3.07 7.12 -8.96
C HIS A 15 2.88 5.66 -9.32
N GLN A 16 3.08 4.80 -8.35
CA GLN A 16 2.88 3.36 -8.48
C GLN A 16 1.96 2.87 -7.39
N SER A 17 1.37 1.72 -7.61
CA SER A 17 0.54 1.11 -6.57
C SER A 17 0.73 -0.39 -6.57
N ILE A 18 0.60 -0.97 -5.38
CA ILE A 18 0.61 -2.42 -5.21
C ILE A 18 -0.52 -2.81 -4.27
N CYS A 19 -0.98 -4.04 -4.43
CA CYS A 19 -2.05 -4.60 -3.61
C CYS A 19 -1.43 -5.49 -2.54
N GLU A 20 -1.80 -5.27 -1.28
CA GLU A 20 -1.32 -6.09 -0.18
C GLU A 20 -2.51 -6.64 0.60
N TYR A 21 -2.38 -7.88 1.04
CA TYR A 21 -3.41 -8.52 1.83
C TYR A 21 -2.92 -8.55 3.28
N ALA A 22 -3.60 -7.84 4.15
CA ALA A 22 -3.13 -7.63 5.52
C ALA A 22 -4.27 -7.43 6.49
N GLU A 23 -3.96 -7.49 7.78
CA GLU A 23 -4.97 -7.31 8.82
C GLU A 23 -5.38 -5.85 8.95
N ASP A 24 -4.44 -4.95 8.74
CA ASP A 24 -4.71 -3.52 8.87
C ASP A 24 -3.75 -2.74 7.99
N ALA A 25 -3.93 -1.43 7.95
CA ALA A 25 -3.12 -0.57 7.09
C ALA A 25 -1.65 -0.59 7.48
N PHE A 26 -1.36 -0.69 8.77
CA PHE A 26 0.03 -0.73 9.22
C PHE A 26 0.74 -1.99 8.72
N ALA A 27 0.06 -3.13 8.79
CA ALA A 27 0.61 -4.38 8.29
C ALA A 27 0.80 -4.32 6.78
N ALA A 28 -0.15 -3.71 6.07
CA ALA A 28 -0.04 -3.54 4.63
C ALA A 28 1.18 -2.69 4.27
N ARG A 29 1.41 -1.62 5.01
CA ARG A 29 2.57 -0.77 4.82
C ARG A 29 3.86 -1.54 5.03
N THR A 30 3.92 -2.32 6.07
CA THR A 30 5.10 -3.13 6.37
C THR A 30 5.38 -4.12 5.25
N GLN A 31 4.34 -4.78 4.74
CA GLN A 31 4.50 -5.72 3.65
C GLN A 31 4.97 -5.02 2.38
N ALA A 32 4.42 -3.84 2.08
CA ALA A 32 4.82 -3.08 0.90
C ALA A 32 6.30 -2.70 0.97
N VAL A 33 6.77 -2.28 2.14
CA VAL A 33 8.16 -1.93 2.35
C VAL A 33 9.06 -3.15 2.11
N GLN A 34 8.59 -4.34 2.46
CA GLN A 34 9.36 -5.55 2.25
C GLN A 34 9.34 -6.03 0.80
N ASP A 35 8.20 -5.83 0.11
CA ASP A 35 8.01 -6.31 -1.24
C ASP A 35 8.67 -5.44 -2.30
N VAL A 36 8.77 -4.14 -2.04
CA VAL A 36 9.34 -3.19 -2.99
C VAL A 36 10.68 -2.73 -2.45
N PRO A 37 11.80 -3.16 -3.08
CA PRO A 37 13.13 -2.81 -2.57
C PRO A 37 13.36 -1.31 -2.40
N TYR A 38 12.81 -0.51 -3.31
CA TYR A 38 12.95 0.93 -3.21
C TYR A 38 12.31 1.47 -1.94
N LEU A 39 11.15 0.93 -1.55
CA LEU A 39 10.46 1.35 -0.34
C LEU A 39 11.19 0.90 0.92
N HIS A 40 11.94 -0.19 0.84
CA HIS A 40 12.74 -0.66 1.96
C HIS A 40 13.76 0.40 2.36
N ASP A 41 14.35 1.07 1.37
CA ASP A 41 15.32 2.14 1.62
C ASP A 41 14.65 3.48 1.83
N HIS A 42 13.45 3.68 1.30
CA HIS A 42 12.75 4.95 1.34
C HIS A 42 11.29 4.76 1.76
N PRO A 43 11.04 4.32 3.00
CA PRO A 43 9.66 4.04 3.43
C PRO A 43 8.76 5.28 3.45
N ASN A 44 9.35 6.47 3.51
CA ASN A 44 8.56 7.70 3.51
C ASN A 44 8.04 8.08 2.12
N LYS A 45 8.33 7.28 1.10
CA LYS A 45 7.80 7.52 -0.24
C LYS A 45 6.40 6.94 -0.42
N ILE A 46 5.89 6.23 0.56
CA ILE A 46 4.50 5.79 0.52
C ILE A 46 3.59 7.00 0.64
N ASP A 47 2.71 7.16 -0.34
CA ASP A 47 1.82 8.30 -0.43
C ASP A 47 0.52 8.06 0.32
N SER A 48 -0.13 6.94 0.08
CA SER A 48 -1.37 6.62 0.75
C SER A 48 -1.62 5.12 0.76
N ILE A 49 -2.48 4.69 1.67
CA ILE A 49 -2.90 3.30 1.78
C ILE A 49 -4.41 3.30 1.88
N MET A 50 -5.07 2.59 0.96
CA MET A 50 -6.52 2.53 0.90
C MET A 50 -7.01 1.11 1.11
N SER A 51 -8.04 0.97 1.92
CA SER A 51 -8.66 -0.33 2.17
C SER A 51 -9.71 -0.61 1.11
N GLU A 52 -9.51 -1.66 0.33
CA GLU A 52 -10.47 -2.05 -0.70
C GLU A 52 -11.71 -2.68 -0.08
N GLY A 53 -11.56 -3.28 1.09
CA GLY A 53 -12.70 -3.85 1.78
C GLY A 53 -13.74 -2.80 2.14
N SER A 54 -13.30 -1.60 2.49
CA SER A 54 -14.20 -0.50 2.81
C SER A 54 -15.02 -0.09 1.60
N LEU A 55 -14.43 -0.12 0.43
CA LEU A 55 -15.14 0.21 -0.80
C LEU A 55 -16.27 -0.76 -1.06
N PHE A 56 -16.03 -2.04 -0.88
CA PHE A 56 -17.07 -3.05 -1.05
C PHE A 56 -18.20 -2.85 -0.06
N SER A 57 -17.85 -2.52 1.16
CA SER A 57 -18.86 -2.28 2.17
C SER A 57 -19.77 -1.12 1.81
N SER A 58 -19.21 -0.08 1.22
CA SER A 58 -19.99 1.11 0.90
C SER A 58 -20.88 0.92 -0.32
N VAL A 59 -20.60 -0.06 -1.15
CA VAL A 59 -21.42 -0.32 -2.33
C VAL A 59 -22.79 -0.86 -1.95
N ARG A 60 -22.87 -1.56 -0.86
CA ARG A 60 -24.15 -2.04 -0.37
C ARG A 60 -24.84 -1.02 0.53
#